data_48955e4ff2a4b4da593a71ab16f8c4c6
#
_entry.id   48955e4ff2a4b4da593a71ab16f8c4c6
#
_cell.length_a   1.000
_cell.length_b   1.000
_cell.length_c   1.000
_cell.angle_alpha   90.00
_cell.angle_beta   90.00
_cell.angle_gamma   90.00
#
_symmetry.space_group_name_H-M   'P 1'
#
loop_
_entity.id
_entity.type
_entity.pdbx_description
1 polymer ?
#
loop_
_entity_poly.entity_id
_entity_poly.type
_entity_poly.pdbx_seq_one_letter_code
_entity_poly.pdbx_strand_id
1 'polypeptide(L)'
;MLYFAQWILKTGTEMPVKPLGDTASKSAGLWCVLPGAGKAFFCCERAVRGVRQKAKLMDEAAVGRALMRLSHEIAERNRGVENVCLVGIRRRGETLAERIRDNIERIEGLRVPCGSVDVRYYRDDLERLSDDPIVTKAQLEFSVVDRTVVLVDDVLYTGRTARAAMEAVLKCGRPRAIQLAVLVDRGHRELPIRADFVGKNVPTSHTELIEARLPEHDGETGVYLMEL
;
A
#
# COMPACT_ATOMS: atom_id res chain seq x y z
N MET A 1 -2.72 18.14 1.41
CA MET A 1 -1.29 17.83 1.63
C MET A 1 -0.60 17.20 0.44
N LEU A 2 -1.20 16.25 -0.26
CA LEU A 2 -0.62 15.64 -1.50
C LEU A 2 -0.39 16.65 -2.65
N TYR A 3 -1.18 17.70 -2.76
CA TYR A 3 -0.97 18.76 -3.77
C TYR A 3 0.30 19.57 -3.56
N PHE A 4 0.75 19.71 -2.31
CA PHE A 4 1.96 20.46 -1.96
C PHE A 4 3.24 19.70 -2.34
N ALA A 5 3.29 18.42 -2.05
CA ALA A 5 4.40 17.54 -2.44
C ALA A 5 4.52 17.37 -3.96
N GLN A 6 3.40 17.30 -4.68
CA GLN A 6 3.39 17.23 -6.15
C GLN A 6 3.84 18.54 -6.82
N TRP A 7 3.62 19.69 -6.19
CA TRP A 7 4.02 20.98 -6.74
C TRP A 7 5.55 21.18 -6.65
N ILE A 8 6.17 20.83 -5.51
CA ILE A 8 7.64 20.88 -5.34
C ILE A 8 8.35 19.94 -6.31
N LEU A 9 7.81 18.75 -6.53
CA LEU A 9 8.37 17.76 -7.49
C LEU A 9 8.23 18.18 -8.96
N LYS A 10 7.23 19.03 -9.29
CA LYS A 10 7.01 19.51 -10.65
C LYS A 10 7.78 20.78 -11.02
N THR A 11 8.10 21.64 -10.08
CA THR A 11 8.65 22.96 -10.40
C THR A 11 10.13 23.14 -10.02
N GLY A 12 10.67 22.30 -9.15
CA GLY A 12 12.09 22.38 -8.74
C GLY A 12 12.50 23.70 -8.07
N THR A 13 11.54 24.56 -7.72
CA THR A 13 11.79 25.89 -7.17
C THR A 13 11.49 25.93 -5.68
N GLU A 14 12.48 26.28 -4.87
CA GLU A 14 12.28 26.60 -3.45
C GLU A 14 11.44 27.87 -3.33
N MET A 15 10.38 27.82 -2.50
CA MET A 15 9.57 29.01 -2.25
C MET A 15 10.32 30.02 -1.39
N PRO A 16 10.25 31.33 -1.72
CA PRO A 16 10.88 32.36 -0.92
C PRO A 16 10.14 32.51 0.43
N VAL A 17 10.83 32.16 1.50
CA VAL A 17 10.37 32.38 2.88
C VAL A 17 10.77 33.79 3.31
N LYS A 18 9.82 34.68 3.53
CA LYS A 18 10.09 36.01 4.14
C LYS A 18 9.80 35.93 5.64
N PRO A 19 10.77 36.24 6.53
CA PRO A 19 10.48 36.44 7.93
C PRO A 19 9.69 37.74 8.11
N LEU A 20 8.58 37.71 8.83
CA LEU A 20 7.88 38.88 9.30
C LEU A 20 8.60 39.40 10.56
N GLY A 21 8.88 40.69 10.54
CA GLY A 21 9.70 41.40 11.54
C GLY A 21 9.22 41.26 12.98
N ASP A 22 10.18 41.54 13.87
CA ASP A 22 10.13 41.51 15.31
C ASP A 22 8.92 42.24 15.91
N THR A 23 7.89 41.51 16.32
CA THR A 23 7.08 41.84 17.48
C THR A 23 6.27 40.60 17.91
N ALA A 24 6.52 40.22 19.17
CA ALA A 24 5.69 39.42 20.07
C ALA A 24 5.76 37.88 20.01
N SER A 25 6.25 37.38 21.12
CA SER A 25 5.92 36.13 21.84
C SER A 25 6.22 34.77 21.21
N LYS A 26 6.96 34.05 21.99
CA LYS A 26 7.47 32.68 21.91
C LYS A 26 6.42 31.61 21.52
N SER A 27 6.02 31.57 20.24
CA SER A 27 5.53 30.39 19.57
C SER A 27 5.91 30.54 18.09
N ALA A 28 7.09 30.03 17.71
CA ALA A 28 7.62 30.14 16.37
C ALA A 28 6.84 29.21 15.43
N GLY A 29 5.79 29.74 14.83
CA GLY A 29 5.11 29.11 13.69
C GLY A 29 5.49 29.82 12.40
N LEU A 30 5.88 29.08 11.39
CA LEU A 30 6.22 29.62 10.08
C LEU A 30 4.93 29.88 9.29
N TRP A 31 4.74 31.12 8.81
CA TRP A 31 3.60 31.48 7.98
C TRP A 31 3.98 31.43 6.50
N CYS A 32 3.25 30.65 5.71
CA CYS A 32 3.43 30.61 4.26
C CYS A 32 2.31 31.42 3.58
N VAL A 33 2.69 32.37 2.71
CA VAL A 33 1.77 33.14 1.90
C VAL A 33 1.80 32.62 0.46
N LEU A 34 0.66 32.16 -0.06
CA LEU A 34 0.56 31.76 -1.46
C LEU A 34 0.38 33.02 -2.34
N PRO A 35 1.16 33.18 -3.41
CA PRO A 35 0.96 34.26 -4.38
C PRO A 35 -0.43 34.16 -5.03
N GLY A 36 -1.26 35.20 -4.85
CA GLY A 36 -2.58 35.30 -5.47
C GLY A 36 -3.78 34.93 -4.61
N ALA A 37 -3.62 34.36 -3.39
CA ALA A 37 -4.76 33.91 -2.57
C ALA A 37 -5.14 34.85 -1.41
N GLY A 38 -4.40 35.89 -1.12
CA GLY A 38 -4.73 36.91 -0.08
C GLY A 38 -4.92 36.37 1.35
N LYS A 39 -4.65 35.09 1.62
CA LYS A 39 -4.79 34.44 2.94
C LYS A 39 -3.48 33.80 3.36
N ALA A 40 -3.02 34.14 4.58
CA ALA A 40 -1.90 33.49 5.22
C ALA A 40 -2.39 32.21 5.93
N PHE A 41 -1.74 31.09 5.69
CA PHE A 41 -2.03 29.83 6.39
C PHE A 41 -0.93 29.56 7.42
N PHE A 42 -1.34 29.19 8.62
CA PHE A 42 -0.42 28.76 9.66
C PHE A 42 0.17 27.40 9.29
N CYS A 43 1.44 27.36 8.93
CA CYS A 43 2.15 26.12 8.67
C CYS A 43 2.70 25.62 10.01
N CYS A 44 2.06 24.60 10.57
CA CYS A 44 2.57 23.95 11.78
C CYS A 44 3.91 23.28 11.45
N GLU A 45 4.96 23.53 12.25
CA GLU A 45 6.31 22.94 12.10
C GLU A 45 6.33 21.40 11.99
N ARG A 46 5.25 20.73 12.41
CA ARG A 46 5.08 19.29 12.21
C ARG A 46 4.97 18.84 10.74
N ALA A 47 4.66 19.75 9.81
CA ALA A 47 4.50 19.45 8.38
C ALA A 47 5.83 19.42 7.60
N VAL A 48 6.94 19.80 8.20
CA VAL A 48 8.27 19.92 7.54
C VAL A 48 9.29 18.90 8.07
N ARG A 49 8.90 17.99 8.95
CA ARG A 49 9.75 16.81 9.20
C ARG A 49 9.66 15.92 7.97
N GLY A 50 10.59 16.10 7.04
CA GLY A 50 10.68 15.30 5.84
C GLY A 50 10.81 13.82 6.21
N VAL A 51 9.98 12.98 5.60
CA VAL A 51 10.08 11.52 5.70
C VAL A 51 11.50 11.13 5.30
N ARG A 52 12.27 10.57 6.25
CA ARG A 52 13.67 10.17 6.03
C ARG A 52 13.76 8.67 5.86
N GLN A 53 14.50 8.23 4.84
CA GLN A 53 14.85 6.82 4.70
C GLN A 53 15.83 6.42 5.83
N LYS A 54 15.42 5.47 6.67
CA LYS A 54 16.21 4.95 7.80
C LYS A 54 17.06 3.74 7.39
N ALA A 55 16.45 2.81 6.65
CA ALA A 55 17.14 1.60 6.21
C ALA A 55 16.48 1.00 4.96
N LYS A 56 17.27 0.27 4.18
CA LYS A 56 16.77 -0.63 3.13
C LYS A 56 16.61 -2.02 3.74
N LEU A 57 15.37 -2.53 3.81
CA LEU A 57 15.02 -3.80 4.45
C LEU A 57 15.12 -5.00 3.51
N MET A 58 14.81 -4.79 2.22
CA MET A 58 14.91 -5.79 1.15
C MET A 58 15.41 -5.12 -0.14
N ASP A 59 16.36 -5.73 -0.77
CA ASP A 59 16.76 -5.42 -2.15
C ASP A 59 15.90 -6.17 -3.17
N GLU A 60 16.12 -5.95 -4.45
CA GLU A 60 15.39 -6.60 -5.53
C GLU A 60 15.49 -8.12 -5.46
N ALA A 61 16.69 -8.65 -5.23
CA ALA A 61 16.91 -10.09 -5.12
C ALA A 61 16.17 -10.70 -3.92
N ALA A 62 16.11 -9.99 -2.78
CA ALA A 62 15.38 -10.41 -1.60
C ALA A 62 13.86 -10.39 -1.83
N VAL A 63 13.34 -9.37 -2.54
CA VAL A 63 11.93 -9.32 -2.94
C VAL A 63 11.61 -10.50 -3.86
N GLY A 64 12.45 -10.75 -4.88
CA GLY A 64 12.26 -11.90 -5.80
C GLY A 64 12.23 -13.24 -5.06
N ARG A 65 13.17 -13.48 -4.13
CA ARG A 65 13.17 -14.70 -3.31
C ARG A 65 11.93 -14.82 -2.41
N ALA A 66 11.47 -13.71 -1.83
CA ALA A 66 10.26 -13.70 -1.01
C ALA A 66 9.02 -14.05 -1.83
N LEU A 67 8.85 -13.46 -3.02
CA LEU A 67 7.74 -13.77 -3.91
C LEU A 67 7.76 -15.23 -4.40
N MET A 68 8.94 -15.76 -4.73
CA MET A 68 9.09 -17.17 -5.13
C MET A 68 8.67 -18.10 -3.98
N ARG A 69 9.12 -17.81 -2.74
CA ARG A 69 8.71 -18.59 -1.56
C ARG A 69 7.22 -18.52 -1.29
N LEU A 70 6.61 -17.32 -1.38
CA LEU A 70 5.17 -17.15 -1.26
C LEU A 70 4.41 -17.97 -2.30
N SER A 71 4.90 -18.03 -3.54
CA SER A 71 4.28 -18.82 -4.62
C SER A 71 4.27 -20.31 -4.29
N HIS A 72 5.37 -20.85 -3.75
CA HIS A 72 5.42 -22.25 -3.27
C HIS A 72 4.47 -22.48 -2.10
N GLU A 73 4.47 -21.59 -1.10
CA GLU A 73 3.60 -21.71 0.08
C GLU A 73 2.10 -21.68 -0.31
N ILE A 74 1.73 -20.86 -1.31
CA ILE A 74 0.36 -20.79 -1.84
C ILE A 74 -0.02 -22.12 -2.50
N ALA A 75 0.83 -22.67 -3.38
CA ALA A 75 0.59 -23.92 -4.07
C ALA A 75 0.49 -25.10 -3.06
N GLU A 76 1.41 -25.19 -2.12
CA GLU A 76 1.46 -26.25 -1.12
C GLU A 76 0.24 -26.21 -0.18
N ARG A 77 -0.12 -25.05 0.37
CA ARG A 77 -1.26 -24.90 1.28
C ARG A 77 -2.59 -25.26 0.62
N ASN A 78 -2.72 -24.97 -0.68
CA ASN A 78 -3.93 -25.25 -1.44
C ASN A 78 -3.92 -26.65 -2.10
N ARG A 79 -2.84 -27.43 -1.95
CA ARG A 79 -2.67 -28.77 -2.54
C ARG A 79 -2.81 -28.76 -4.07
N GLY A 80 -2.18 -27.79 -4.71
CA GLY A 80 -2.32 -27.46 -6.12
C GLY A 80 -3.03 -26.12 -6.31
N VAL A 81 -3.09 -25.64 -7.54
CA VAL A 81 -3.55 -24.28 -7.86
C VAL A 81 -4.75 -24.22 -8.80
N GLU A 82 -5.38 -25.36 -9.14
CA GLU A 82 -6.49 -25.47 -10.08
C GLU A 82 -7.70 -24.62 -9.67
N ASN A 83 -7.97 -24.54 -8.35
CA ASN A 83 -9.07 -23.78 -7.77
C ASN A 83 -8.63 -22.47 -7.10
N VAL A 84 -7.39 -22.03 -7.37
CA VAL A 84 -6.84 -20.78 -6.84
C VAL A 84 -7.03 -19.66 -7.86
N CYS A 85 -7.32 -18.46 -7.39
CA CYS A 85 -7.21 -17.22 -8.16
C CYS A 85 -6.56 -16.13 -7.32
N LEU A 86 -5.82 -15.25 -7.97
CA LEU A 86 -5.10 -14.15 -7.32
C LEU A 86 -5.86 -12.84 -7.54
N VAL A 87 -5.93 -12.03 -6.50
CA VAL A 87 -6.56 -10.70 -6.56
C VAL A 87 -5.63 -9.68 -5.90
N GLY A 88 -4.98 -8.87 -6.70
CA GLY A 88 -4.08 -7.83 -6.23
C GLY A 88 -4.84 -6.60 -5.73
N ILE A 89 -4.43 -6.05 -4.60
CA ILE A 89 -4.95 -4.77 -4.11
C ILE A 89 -4.17 -3.64 -4.79
N ARG A 90 -4.89 -2.75 -5.50
CA ARG A 90 -4.24 -1.64 -6.22
C ARG A 90 -3.49 -0.71 -5.25
N ARG A 91 -2.28 -0.21 -5.62
CA ARG A 91 -1.61 -0.32 -6.92
C ARG A 91 -0.58 -1.45 -6.93
N ARG A 92 0.30 -1.51 -5.92
CA ARG A 92 1.46 -2.42 -5.87
C ARG A 92 1.07 -3.87 -5.70
N GLY A 93 -0.03 -4.15 -4.99
CA GLY A 93 -0.55 -5.52 -4.85
C GLY A 93 -0.93 -6.17 -6.18
N GLU A 94 -1.39 -5.40 -7.17
CA GLU A 94 -1.68 -5.88 -8.53
C GLU A 94 -0.40 -6.42 -9.20
N THR A 95 0.67 -5.61 -9.23
CA THR A 95 1.97 -6.04 -9.78
C THR A 95 2.56 -7.23 -9.03
N LEU A 96 2.41 -7.28 -7.69
CA LEU A 96 2.87 -8.43 -6.89
C LEU A 96 2.08 -9.69 -7.21
N ALA A 97 0.76 -9.59 -7.40
CA ALA A 97 -0.10 -10.71 -7.79
C ALA A 97 0.30 -11.28 -9.17
N GLU A 98 0.61 -10.40 -10.13
CA GLU A 98 1.10 -10.82 -11.44
C GLU A 98 2.44 -11.57 -11.35
N ARG A 99 3.38 -11.08 -10.56
CA ARG A 99 4.67 -11.75 -10.33
C ARG A 99 4.51 -13.11 -9.62
N ILE A 100 3.59 -13.20 -8.65
CA ILE A 100 3.25 -14.47 -7.97
C ILE A 100 2.61 -15.43 -8.99
N ARG A 101 1.69 -14.98 -9.85
CA ARG A 101 1.09 -15.78 -10.92
C ARG A 101 2.15 -16.38 -11.84
N ASP A 102 3.07 -15.54 -12.30
CA ASP A 102 4.13 -15.96 -13.22
C ASP A 102 5.11 -16.96 -12.55
N ASN A 103 5.35 -16.82 -11.24
CA ASN A 103 6.11 -17.79 -10.46
C ASN A 103 5.34 -19.12 -10.32
N ILE A 104 4.05 -19.06 -9.99
CA ILE A 104 3.18 -20.26 -9.90
C ILE A 104 3.16 -21.01 -11.24
N GLU A 105 3.02 -20.30 -12.36
CA GLU A 105 3.06 -20.89 -13.69
C GLU A 105 4.38 -21.64 -13.97
N ARG A 106 5.52 -21.11 -13.47
CA ARG A 106 6.83 -21.79 -13.58
C ARG A 106 6.93 -23.02 -12.70
N ILE A 107 6.29 -23.02 -11.52
CA ILE A 107 6.35 -24.10 -10.53
C ILE A 107 5.41 -25.23 -10.90
N GLU A 108 4.15 -24.90 -11.18
CA GLU A 108 3.03 -25.86 -11.37
C GLU A 108 2.69 -26.12 -12.83
N GLY A 109 3.23 -25.30 -13.76
CA GLY A 109 2.87 -25.39 -15.19
C GLY A 109 1.45 -24.93 -15.49
N LEU A 110 0.74 -24.34 -14.52
CA LEU A 110 -0.64 -23.88 -14.64
C LEU A 110 -0.74 -22.37 -14.39
N ARG A 111 -1.34 -21.64 -15.31
CA ARG A 111 -1.58 -20.21 -15.19
C ARG A 111 -2.87 -19.94 -14.41
N VAL A 112 -2.76 -19.46 -13.18
CA VAL A 112 -3.92 -19.13 -12.34
C VAL A 112 -4.57 -17.81 -12.79
N PRO A 113 -5.92 -17.69 -12.68
CA PRO A 113 -6.61 -16.42 -12.94
C PRO A 113 -6.10 -15.33 -11.98
N CYS A 114 -5.87 -14.12 -12.54
CA CYS A 114 -5.39 -12.96 -11.78
C CYS A 114 -6.22 -11.74 -12.13
N GLY A 115 -6.60 -10.97 -11.12
CA GLY A 115 -7.34 -9.72 -11.25
C GLY A 115 -6.97 -8.72 -10.18
N SER A 116 -7.66 -7.58 -10.13
CA SER A 116 -7.37 -6.55 -9.13
C SER A 116 -8.62 -5.94 -8.51
N VAL A 117 -8.47 -5.40 -7.30
CA VAL A 117 -9.49 -4.61 -6.59
C VAL A 117 -8.92 -3.25 -6.22
N ASP A 118 -9.74 -2.21 -6.37
CA ASP A 118 -9.38 -0.85 -6.02
C ASP A 118 -10.06 -0.44 -4.71
N VAL A 119 -9.28 -0.23 -3.66
CA VAL A 119 -9.74 0.07 -2.30
C VAL A 119 -9.35 1.48 -1.83
N ARG A 120 -9.04 2.38 -2.76
CA ARG A 120 -8.51 3.73 -2.45
C ARG A 120 -9.39 4.54 -1.50
N TYR A 121 -10.67 4.28 -1.46
CA TYR A 121 -11.63 5.02 -0.63
C TYR A 121 -11.78 4.49 0.80
N TYR A 122 -11.08 3.41 1.15
CA TYR A 122 -11.10 2.81 2.47
C TYR A 122 -9.82 3.08 3.29
N ARG A 123 -8.93 3.95 2.78
CA ARG A 123 -7.73 4.34 3.51
C ARG A 123 -8.07 5.46 4.49
N ASP A 124 -7.76 5.24 5.75
CA ASP A 124 -8.09 6.13 6.87
C ASP A 124 -7.30 7.45 6.91
N ASP A 125 -6.30 7.58 6.04
CA ASP A 125 -5.46 8.76 5.87
C ASP A 125 -6.10 9.83 4.94
N LEU A 126 -7.27 9.56 4.35
CA LEU A 126 -8.06 10.54 3.61
C LEU A 126 -9.21 11.03 4.49
N GLU A 127 -9.20 12.33 4.82
CA GLU A 127 -10.27 13.01 5.57
C GLU A 127 -11.65 12.65 5.00
N ARG A 128 -12.59 12.40 5.93
CA ARG A 128 -14.00 12.03 5.66
C ARG A 128 -14.65 12.99 4.65
N LEU A 129 -14.71 12.60 3.39
CA LEU A 129 -15.34 13.39 2.33
C LEU A 129 -16.70 12.86 1.88
N SER A 130 -17.17 11.70 2.37
CA SER A 130 -18.56 11.26 2.24
C SER A 130 -18.87 10.04 3.09
N ASP A 131 -20.06 10.01 3.71
CA ASP A 131 -20.60 8.88 4.48
C ASP A 131 -21.13 7.72 3.60
N ASP A 132 -21.07 7.82 2.28
CA ASP A 132 -21.54 6.80 1.35
C ASP A 132 -20.42 5.85 0.94
N PRO A 133 -20.61 4.52 1.06
CA PRO A 133 -19.66 3.52 0.61
C PRO A 133 -19.58 3.53 -0.92
N ILE A 134 -18.60 4.23 -1.48
CA ILE A 134 -18.35 4.21 -2.92
C ILE A 134 -17.94 2.79 -3.31
N VAL A 135 -18.75 2.18 -4.18
CA VAL A 135 -18.57 0.82 -4.68
C VAL A 135 -17.18 0.66 -5.30
N THR A 136 -16.32 -0.07 -4.63
CA THR A 136 -15.02 -0.47 -5.14
C THR A 136 -15.20 -1.26 -6.42
N LYS A 137 -14.60 -0.82 -7.53
CA LYS A 137 -14.62 -1.57 -8.79
C LYS A 137 -13.62 -2.71 -8.69
N ALA A 138 -14.12 -3.93 -8.54
CA ALA A 138 -13.32 -5.12 -8.77
C ALA A 138 -13.19 -5.34 -10.29
N GLN A 139 -11.97 -5.50 -10.79
CA GLN A 139 -11.69 -5.87 -12.18
C GLN A 139 -11.32 -7.35 -12.20
N LEU A 140 -12.34 -8.19 -12.15
CA LEU A 140 -12.21 -9.65 -12.21
C LEU A 140 -12.86 -10.13 -13.50
N GLU A 141 -12.04 -10.67 -14.41
CA GLU A 141 -12.51 -11.28 -15.67
C GLU A 141 -12.87 -12.76 -15.49
N PHE A 142 -12.93 -13.22 -14.24
CA PHE A 142 -13.21 -14.63 -13.89
C PHE A 142 -14.19 -14.69 -12.70
N SER A 143 -14.83 -15.85 -12.53
CA SER A 143 -15.70 -16.11 -11.38
C SER A 143 -14.87 -16.48 -10.16
N VAL A 144 -15.21 -15.89 -9.01
CA VAL A 144 -14.64 -16.24 -7.70
C VAL A 144 -15.44 -17.34 -6.98
N VAL A 145 -16.59 -17.75 -7.52
CA VAL A 145 -17.50 -18.72 -6.90
C VAL A 145 -16.79 -20.07 -6.75
N ASP A 146 -16.86 -20.63 -5.54
CA ASP A 146 -16.26 -21.90 -5.13
C ASP A 146 -14.72 -22.00 -5.30
N ARG A 147 -14.04 -20.88 -5.58
CA ARG A 147 -12.57 -20.79 -5.65
C ARG A 147 -11.96 -20.31 -4.36
N THR A 148 -10.70 -20.64 -4.14
CA THR A 148 -9.86 -19.99 -3.12
C THR A 148 -9.28 -18.71 -3.73
N VAL A 149 -9.66 -17.57 -3.18
CA VAL A 149 -9.13 -16.26 -3.57
C VAL A 149 -7.94 -15.91 -2.68
N VAL A 150 -6.78 -15.67 -3.27
CA VAL A 150 -5.61 -15.14 -2.57
C VAL A 150 -5.53 -13.64 -2.83
N LEU A 151 -5.85 -12.83 -1.82
CA LEU A 151 -5.63 -11.38 -1.84
C LEU A 151 -4.14 -11.10 -1.69
N VAL A 152 -3.61 -10.20 -2.53
CA VAL A 152 -2.19 -9.84 -2.53
C VAL A 152 -2.03 -8.35 -2.26
N ASP A 153 -1.20 -8.00 -1.26
CA ASP A 153 -0.86 -6.61 -0.93
C ASP A 153 0.64 -6.44 -0.69
N ASP A 154 1.12 -5.20 -0.69
CA ASP A 154 2.52 -4.89 -0.42
C ASP A 154 2.80 -4.87 1.10
N VAL A 155 2.03 -4.12 1.89
CA VAL A 155 2.26 -3.94 3.32
C VAL A 155 0.97 -4.12 4.12
N LEU A 156 0.98 -5.07 5.04
CA LEU A 156 -0.10 -5.24 6.00
C LEU A 156 0.20 -4.41 7.27
N TYR A 157 -0.73 -3.49 7.58
CA TYR A 157 -0.68 -2.60 8.74
C TYR A 157 -1.90 -2.83 9.65
N THR A 158 -2.88 -1.94 9.66
CA THR A 158 -4.05 -1.99 10.52
C THR A 158 -5.02 -3.13 10.17
N GLY A 159 -5.02 -3.59 8.92
CA GLY A 159 -5.94 -4.58 8.37
C GLY A 159 -7.14 -3.96 7.64
N ARG A 160 -7.31 -2.63 7.67
CA ARG A 160 -8.47 -1.95 7.06
C ARG A 160 -8.51 -2.12 5.55
N THR A 161 -7.38 -2.00 4.86
CA THR A 161 -7.27 -2.25 3.42
C THR A 161 -7.67 -3.69 3.06
N ALA A 162 -7.16 -4.67 3.81
CA ALA A 162 -7.50 -6.08 3.61
C ALA A 162 -9.00 -6.35 3.83
N ARG A 163 -9.63 -5.75 4.86
CA ARG A 163 -11.07 -5.83 5.10
C ARG A 163 -11.86 -5.33 3.89
N ALA A 164 -11.51 -4.14 3.40
CA ALA A 164 -12.19 -3.55 2.26
C ALA A 164 -12.03 -4.39 0.98
N ALA A 165 -10.85 -4.99 0.77
CA ALA A 165 -10.62 -5.90 -0.35
C ALA A 165 -11.45 -7.18 -0.23
N MET A 166 -11.57 -7.76 0.97
CA MET A 166 -12.46 -8.90 1.20
C MET A 166 -13.92 -8.56 0.88
N GLU A 167 -14.42 -7.41 1.32
CA GLU A 167 -15.77 -6.95 1.00
C GLU A 167 -15.98 -6.80 -0.52
N ALA A 168 -14.99 -6.27 -1.23
CA ALA A 168 -15.05 -6.13 -2.68
C ALA A 168 -15.14 -7.50 -3.40
N VAL A 169 -14.35 -8.47 -2.97
CA VAL A 169 -14.39 -9.84 -3.52
C VAL A 169 -15.72 -10.52 -3.23
N LEU A 170 -16.26 -10.39 -2.01
CA LEU A 170 -17.54 -10.97 -1.62
C LEU A 170 -18.72 -10.40 -2.41
N LYS A 171 -18.64 -9.16 -2.88
CA LYS A 171 -19.63 -8.58 -3.80
C LYS A 171 -19.60 -9.19 -5.20
N CYS A 172 -18.47 -9.78 -5.62
CA CYS A 172 -18.34 -10.45 -6.92
C CYS A 172 -18.83 -11.89 -6.91
N GLY A 173 -19.10 -12.48 -5.74
CA GLY A 173 -19.57 -13.85 -5.59
C GLY A 173 -19.19 -14.45 -4.25
N ARG A 174 -19.48 -15.74 -4.08
CA ARG A 174 -19.15 -16.49 -2.86
C ARG A 174 -17.91 -17.36 -3.09
N PRO A 175 -16.71 -16.92 -2.70
CA PRO A 175 -15.52 -17.76 -2.75
C PRO A 175 -15.63 -18.89 -1.71
N ARG A 176 -14.93 -19.99 -1.93
CA ARG A 176 -14.79 -21.09 -0.96
C ARG A 176 -13.96 -20.62 0.26
N ALA A 177 -12.92 -19.85 0.02
CA ALA A 177 -12.06 -19.27 1.03
C ALA A 177 -11.41 -17.99 0.49
N ILE A 178 -11.04 -17.09 1.41
CA ILE A 178 -10.19 -15.94 1.11
C ILE A 178 -8.94 -16.09 1.97
N GLN A 179 -7.77 -16.02 1.35
CA GLN A 179 -6.45 -16.02 1.97
C GLN A 179 -5.77 -14.68 1.70
N LEU A 180 -4.86 -14.26 2.56
CA LEU A 180 -4.15 -12.99 2.43
C LEU A 180 -2.65 -13.25 2.32
N ALA A 181 -2.03 -12.77 1.24
CA ALA A 181 -0.59 -12.79 1.01
C ALA A 181 -0.05 -11.35 1.01
N VAL A 182 1.02 -11.09 1.76
CA VAL A 182 1.64 -9.77 1.84
C VAL A 182 3.15 -9.85 1.71
N LEU A 183 3.75 -8.87 1.05
CA LEU A 183 5.21 -8.80 0.96
C LEU A 183 5.81 -8.49 2.34
N VAL A 184 5.20 -7.57 3.09
CA VAL A 184 5.66 -7.20 4.43
C VAL A 184 4.50 -7.11 5.40
N ASP A 185 4.70 -7.68 6.58
CA ASP A 185 3.85 -7.50 7.75
C ASP A 185 4.58 -6.60 8.77
N ARG A 186 4.02 -5.40 9.06
CA ARG A 186 4.64 -4.45 10.00
C ARG A 186 4.04 -4.46 11.41
N GLY A 187 3.04 -5.28 11.66
CA GLY A 187 2.30 -5.29 12.93
C GLY A 187 1.27 -4.17 13.05
N HIS A 188 0.94 -3.76 14.30
CA HIS A 188 0.00 -2.69 14.66
C HIS A 188 -1.41 -2.88 14.11
N ARG A 189 -2.00 -4.08 14.31
CA ARG A 189 -3.35 -4.39 13.88
C ARG A 189 -4.39 -3.62 14.68
N GLU A 190 -5.38 -3.08 13.98
CA GLU A 190 -6.63 -2.54 14.56
C GLU A 190 -7.80 -3.49 14.33
N LEU A 191 -7.70 -4.36 13.34
CA LEU A 191 -8.67 -5.41 13.03
C LEU A 191 -8.03 -6.79 13.25
N PRO A 192 -8.81 -7.83 13.61
CA PRO A 192 -8.32 -9.19 13.84
C PRO A 192 -8.04 -9.92 12.51
N ILE A 193 -7.25 -9.26 11.63
CA ILE A 193 -6.86 -9.77 10.32
C ILE A 193 -5.39 -10.13 10.35
N ARG A 194 -5.08 -11.36 9.92
CA ARG A 194 -3.72 -11.88 9.83
C ARG A 194 -3.46 -12.39 8.41
N ALA A 195 -2.27 -12.11 7.89
CA ALA A 195 -1.88 -12.70 6.61
C ALA A 195 -1.60 -14.20 6.76
N ASP A 196 -2.03 -14.96 5.77
CA ASP A 196 -1.76 -16.39 5.63
C ASP A 196 -0.34 -16.64 5.14
N PHE A 197 0.14 -15.75 4.27
CA PHE A 197 1.46 -15.82 3.65
C PHE A 197 2.17 -14.48 3.82
N VAL A 198 3.38 -14.50 4.39
CA VAL A 198 4.14 -13.29 4.70
C VAL A 198 5.54 -13.37 4.12
N GLY A 199 5.90 -12.42 3.26
CA GLY A 199 7.24 -12.31 2.72
C GLY A 199 8.28 -11.99 3.80
N LYS A 200 8.02 -10.97 4.61
CA LYS A 200 8.90 -10.60 5.73
C LYS A 200 8.09 -9.96 6.86
N ASN A 201 8.34 -10.40 8.09
CA ASN A 201 7.84 -9.72 9.28
C ASN A 201 8.83 -8.62 9.69
N VAL A 202 8.34 -7.38 9.84
CA VAL A 202 9.13 -6.22 10.23
C VAL A 202 8.36 -5.41 11.27
N PRO A 203 8.48 -5.76 12.56
CA PRO A 203 7.87 -4.94 13.61
C PRO A 203 8.47 -3.52 13.56
N THR A 204 7.59 -2.51 13.53
CA THR A 204 7.96 -1.09 13.44
C THR A 204 7.47 -0.33 14.66
N SER A 205 7.98 0.87 14.89
CA SER A 205 7.36 1.82 15.81
C SER A 205 6.20 2.57 15.12
N HIS A 206 5.40 3.31 15.90
CA HIS A 206 4.33 4.15 15.35
C HIS A 206 4.82 5.33 14.50
N THR A 207 6.07 5.75 14.70
CA THR A 207 6.74 6.83 13.96
C THR A 207 7.46 6.34 12.71
N GLU A 208 7.49 5.04 12.48
CA GLU A 208 8.12 4.43 11.31
C GLU A 208 7.07 3.97 10.30
N LEU A 209 7.39 4.08 9.02
CA LEU A 209 6.59 3.60 7.90
C LEU A 209 7.39 2.59 7.09
N ILE A 210 6.71 1.64 6.48
CA ILE A 210 7.29 0.77 5.47
C ILE A 210 6.80 1.20 4.10
N GLU A 211 7.74 1.41 3.19
CA GLU A 211 7.48 1.71 1.80
C GLU A 211 8.04 0.58 0.93
N ALA A 212 7.14 -0.11 0.23
CA ALA A 212 7.53 -1.04 -0.82
C ALA A 212 7.60 -0.29 -2.14
N ARG A 213 8.70 -0.40 -2.87
CA ARG A 213 8.89 0.20 -4.20
C ARG A 213 8.97 -0.90 -5.24
N LEU A 214 8.32 -0.66 -6.37
CA LEU A 214 8.32 -1.56 -7.52
C LEU A 214 8.65 -0.76 -8.79
N PRO A 215 9.39 -1.31 -9.76
CA PRO A 215 9.88 -0.58 -10.92
C PRO A 215 8.75 0.06 -11.72
N GLU A 216 7.61 -0.61 -11.80
CA GLU A 216 6.43 -0.18 -12.57
C GLU A 216 5.80 1.11 -12.01
N HIS A 217 6.06 1.42 -10.74
CA HIS A 217 5.47 2.56 -10.03
C HIS A 217 6.50 3.57 -9.54
N ASP A 218 7.69 3.08 -9.15
CA ASP A 218 8.65 3.86 -8.38
C ASP A 218 10.05 3.89 -9.03
N GLY A 219 10.27 3.18 -10.17
CA GLY A 219 11.53 3.12 -10.91
C GLY A 219 12.58 2.20 -10.28
N GLU A 220 12.38 1.65 -9.10
CA GLU A 220 13.28 0.72 -8.43
C GLU A 220 12.52 -0.36 -7.67
N THR A 221 13.20 -1.49 -7.37
CA THR A 221 12.64 -2.54 -6.50
C THR A 221 13.31 -2.51 -5.13
N GLY A 222 12.49 -2.49 -4.08
CA GLY A 222 12.99 -2.60 -2.72
C GLY A 222 11.93 -2.35 -1.66
N VAL A 223 12.29 -2.66 -0.42
CA VAL A 223 11.48 -2.33 0.75
C VAL A 223 12.32 -1.47 1.68
N TYR A 224 11.76 -0.35 2.08
CA TYR A 224 12.45 0.68 2.86
C TYR A 224 11.73 0.94 4.17
N LEU A 225 12.50 1.16 5.22
CA LEU A 225 12.02 1.71 6.48
C LEU A 225 12.20 3.22 6.44
N MET A 226 11.10 3.93 6.62
CA MET A 226 11.04 5.38 6.63
C MET A 226 10.73 5.87 8.05
N GLU A 227 11.25 7.01 8.44
CA GLU A 227 10.99 7.69 9.71
C GLU A 227 10.23 9.00 9.45
N LEU A 228 9.15 9.25 10.23
CA LEU A 228 8.30 10.44 10.16
C LEU A 228 8.88 11.61 10.96
#